data_bcc029f7f04ec173bbcba3b8fd730d6c
#
_entry.id   bcc029f7f04ec173bbcba3b8fd730d6c
#
_cell.length_a   1.000
_cell.length_b   1.000
_cell.length_c   1.000
_cell.angle_alpha   90.00
_cell.angle_beta   90.00
_cell.angle_gamma   90.00
#
_symmetry.space_group_name_H-M   'P 1'
#
loop_
_entity.id
_entity.type
_entity.pdbx_description
1 polymer ?
#
loop_
_entity_poly.entity_id
_entity_poly.type
_entity_poly.pdbx_seq_one_letter_code
_entity_poly.pdbx_strand_id
1 'polypeptide(L)'
;MASLGLGDDEALYTLAYFTSDWVRPMDAIALPRLCAVLDGANALNKQHQLIGLLEVRRTDEETGNTDSSCGKTQRLEPSPFRSLCKHYQVTDLPACVLLDAQGQALTSGSLKALENELRQLCENDNNDAAEFPSSTDSDSSWKALGELLKDDGAPGAAFRALQALWKSQVTVAAADIPEPLDVNDPNLAKMREEALELFETGQFLPAASSFVSVLLRCPTCTKSSFNLAVILQMIGETYFAVASILRVVALDDSDSVAHTVLRSVYYQEEPDLVVAGYRSILASNRDSHVRAVHSLATLEGATTTKTAAPAYVAKVFDELADSFEEKLVAHLEYRVPWQLVEALQKLSPPGFIPKDSTAEPEWVVADVGCGTGLCGRLLRSHVKHIIGVDISPLMIEKTRAEGSYDELQTVDIVPFLESCADESLDLIISADVWIYVGALERVFELSKRKLRASTGWMAFSIELLPPGAVDDAVGFRLAPSGRFQHSHEYITSLASRWGFIVAVQQDVSVRKESGEPIPGRIYLIQQAKI
;
A
#
# COMPACT_ATOMS: atom_id res chain seq x y z
N MET A 1 9.66 -31.38 2.64
CA MET A 1 10.39 -30.13 2.87
C MET A 1 11.52 -30.09 1.85
N ALA A 2 11.60 -29.05 1.03
CA ALA A 2 12.77 -28.87 0.19
C ALA A 2 13.92 -28.45 1.11
N SER A 3 14.95 -29.28 1.22
CA SER A 3 16.20 -28.93 1.90
C SER A 3 17.25 -28.63 0.84
N LEU A 4 18.05 -27.59 1.06
CA LEU A 4 19.30 -27.45 0.31
C LEU A 4 20.14 -28.68 0.59
N GLY A 5 20.48 -29.45 -0.46
CA GLY A 5 21.42 -30.56 -0.36
C GLY A 5 22.82 -30.02 -0.09
N LEU A 6 23.09 -29.69 1.17
CA LEU A 6 24.44 -29.40 1.63
C LEU A 6 25.22 -30.70 1.53
N GLY A 7 26.12 -30.79 0.55
CA GLY A 7 26.99 -31.98 0.39
C GLY A 7 27.97 -32.13 1.56
N ASP A 8 28.61 -33.28 1.66
CA ASP A 8 29.65 -33.59 2.65
C ASP A 8 30.92 -32.72 2.48
N ASP A 9 30.79 -31.41 2.42
CA ASP A 9 31.93 -30.52 2.28
C ASP A 9 32.51 -30.11 3.62
N GLU A 10 33.83 -29.93 3.62
CA GLU A 10 34.66 -29.60 4.77
C GLU A 10 34.36 -28.22 5.40
N ALA A 11 33.39 -27.45 4.85
CA ALA A 11 33.03 -26.14 5.36
C ALA A 11 32.07 -26.25 6.56
N LEU A 12 32.35 -25.49 7.63
CA LEU A 12 31.54 -25.48 8.85
C LEU A 12 30.22 -24.72 8.66
N TYR A 13 30.21 -23.75 7.78
CA TYR A 13 29.04 -22.91 7.47
C TYR A 13 28.84 -22.77 5.96
N THR A 14 27.61 -22.53 5.55
CA THR A 14 27.29 -22.27 4.13
C THR A 14 26.60 -20.94 3.99
N LEU A 15 27.13 -20.06 3.15
CA LEU A 15 26.47 -18.86 2.71
C LEU A 15 25.66 -19.18 1.44
N ALA A 16 24.35 -19.27 1.56
CA ALA A 16 23.45 -19.51 0.44
C ALA A 16 23.13 -18.16 -0.25
N TYR A 17 23.54 -18.03 -1.52
CA TYR A 17 23.26 -16.88 -2.37
C TYR A 17 22.09 -17.20 -3.30
N PHE A 18 20.92 -16.65 -2.99
CA PHE A 18 19.70 -16.83 -3.76
C PHE A 18 19.67 -15.85 -4.94
N THR A 19 19.48 -16.38 -6.15
CA THR A 19 19.48 -15.59 -7.38
C THR A 19 18.58 -16.20 -8.46
N SER A 20 18.40 -15.49 -9.59
CA SER A 20 17.59 -15.91 -10.72
C SER A 20 18.14 -15.31 -12.02
N ASP A 21 17.76 -15.90 -13.15
CA ASP A 21 18.23 -15.42 -14.47
C ASP A 21 17.84 -13.99 -14.78
N TRP A 22 16.73 -13.49 -14.26
CA TRP A 22 16.33 -12.10 -14.44
C TRP A 22 17.13 -11.08 -13.60
N VAL A 23 17.91 -11.52 -12.59
CA VAL A 23 18.80 -10.65 -11.79
C VAL A 23 20.28 -10.75 -12.20
N ARG A 24 20.61 -11.38 -13.33
CA ARG A 24 22.00 -11.50 -13.84
C ARG A 24 22.81 -10.20 -13.80
N PRO A 25 22.26 -9.00 -14.10
CA PRO A 25 23.02 -7.76 -13.98
C PRO A 25 23.49 -7.48 -12.55
N MET A 26 22.72 -7.91 -11.55
CA MET A 26 23.09 -7.76 -10.14
C MET A 26 24.15 -8.79 -9.74
N ASP A 27 24.03 -10.03 -10.22
CA ASP A 27 25.00 -11.10 -9.98
C ASP A 27 26.39 -10.71 -10.49
N ALA A 28 26.47 -10.08 -11.66
CA ALA A 28 27.73 -9.64 -12.24
C ALA A 28 28.49 -8.63 -11.34
N ILE A 29 27.76 -7.90 -10.49
CA ILE A 29 28.35 -6.95 -9.54
C ILE A 29 28.56 -7.62 -8.17
N ALA A 30 27.59 -8.38 -7.68
CA ALA A 30 27.56 -8.88 -6.31
C ALA A 30 28.45 -10.12 -6.10
N LEU A 31 28.41 -11.09 -7.01
CA LEU A 31 29.14 -12.37 -6.83
C LEU A 31 30.66 -12.21 -6.72
N PRO A 32 31.36 -11.45 -7.58
CA PRO A 32 32.80 -11.30 -7.44
C PRO A 32 33.22 -10.67 -6.10
N ARG A 33 32.40 -9.74 -5.59
CA ARG A 33 32.66 -9.08 -4.32
C ARG A 33 32.40 -10.02 -3.14
N LEU A 34 31.31 -10.77 -3.22
CA LEU A 34 30.99 -11.77 -2.22
C LEU A 34 32.10 -12.82 -2.13
N CYS A 35 32.61 -13.32 -3.27
CA CYS A 35 33.71 -14.27 -3.30
C CYS A 35 34.97 -13.69 -2.64
N ALA A 36 35.34 -12.46 -2.96
CA ALA A 36 36.50 -11.81 -2.35
C ALA A 36 36.38 -11.67 -0.82
N VAL A 37 35.17 -11.39 -0.32
CA VAL A 37 34.88 -11.34 1.13
C VAL A 37 35.03 -12.71 1.77
N LEU A 38 34.49 -13.76 1.14
CA LEU A 38 34.56 -15.14 1.65
C LEU A 38 35.98 -15.68 1.63
N ASP A 39 36.76 -15.37 0.60
CA ASP A 39 38.17 -15.73 0.52
C ASP A 39 38.97 -15.08 1.66
N GLY A 40 38.67 -13.79 1.96
CA GLY A 40 39.26 -13.10 3.10
C GLY A 40 38.89 -13.76 4.43
N ALA A 41 37.62 -14.11 4.63
CA ALA A 41 37.15 -14.79 5.85
C ALA A 41 37.78 -16.21 6.00
N ASN A 42 37.86 -16.97 4.92
CA ASN A 42 38.45 -18.31 4.92
C ASN A 42 39.97 -18.29 5.15
N ALA A 43 40.66 -17.24 4.71
CA ALA A 43 42.09 -17.10 4.93
C ALA A 43 42.45 -16.90 6.42
N LEU A 44 41.49 -16.53 7.27
CA LEU A 44 41.67 -16.42 8.72
C LEU A 44 41.67 -17.77 9.42
N ASN A 45 41.07 -18.79 8.85
CA ASN A 45 41.06 -20.15 9.38
C ASN A 45 42.11 -21.01 8.66
N LYS A 46 43.14 -21.47 9.41
CA LYS A 46 44.26 -22.24 8.85
C LYS A 46 43.97 -23.75 8.72
N GLN A 47 42.85 -24.25 9.25
CA GLN A 47 42.61 -25.70 9.35
C GLN A 47 41.49 -26.20 8.42
N HIS A 48 40.42 -25.42 8.23
CA HIS A 48 39.28 -25.81 7.41
C HIS A 48 38.70 -24.58 6.65
N GLN A 49 37.97 -24.83 5.57
CA GLN A 49 37.16 -23.81 4.96
C GLN A 49 36.01 -23.46 5.92
N LEU A 50 36.05 -22.23 6.44
CA LEU A 50 35.07 -21.79 7.45
C LEU A 50 33.70 -21.61 6.82
N ILE A 51 33.61 -20.96 5.66
CA ILE A 51 32.36 -20.64 4.98
C ILE A 51 32.43 -21.09 3.52
N GLY A 52 31.52 -21.98 3.13
CA GLY A 52 31.28 -22.34 1.73
C GLY A 52 30.26 -21.44 1.09
N LEU A 53 30.38 -21.16 -0.20
CA LEU A 53 29.36 -20.46 -0.99
C LEU A 53 28.50 -21.48 -1.75
N LEU A 54 27.18 -21.39 -1.57
CA LEU A 54 26.21 -22.12 -2.36
C LEU A 54 25.34 -21.11 -3.12
N GLU A 55 25.50 -21.05 -4.44
CA GLU A 55 24.61 -20.30 -5.30
C GLU A 55 23.32 -21.10 -5.53
N VAL A 56 22.17 -20.56 -5.10
CA VAL A 56 20.84 -21.14 -5.32
C VAL A 56 20.16 -20.35 -6.43
N ARG A 57 20.15 -20.89 -7.65
CA ARG A 57 19.65 -20.19 -8.84
C ARG A 57 18.31 -20.76 -9.30
N ARG A 58 17.31 -19.88 -9.45
CA ARG A 58 16.11 -20.22 -10.20
C ARG A 58 16.42 -20.14 -11.68
N THR A 59 16.07 -21.19 -12.40
CA THR A 59 16.28 -21.31 -13.84
C THR A 59 15.14 -22.07 -14.51
N ASP A 60 14.89 -21.77 -15.79
CA ASP A 60 14.00 -22.54 -16.67
C ASP A 60 14.80 -23.55 -17.52
N GLU A 61 16.14 -23.57 -17.38
CA GLU A 61 17.05 -24.55 -18.00
C GLU A 61 17.10 -25.86 -17.17
N GLU A 62 17.89 -26.84 -17.62
CA GLU A 62 18.05 -28.11 -16.91
C GLU A 62 18.46 -27.91 -15.44
N THR A 63 17.74 -28.59 -14.54
CA THR A 63 18.03 -28.57 -13.10
C THR A 63 19.23 -29.43 -12.79
N GLY A 64 20.04 -29.03 -11.83
CA GLY A 64 21.21 -29.80 -11.37
C GLY A 64 22.17 -28.96 -10.55
N ASN A 65 23.20 -29.67 -10.04
CA ASN A 65 24.28 -29.02 -9.32
C ASN A 65 25.49 -28.91 -10.26
N THR A 66 26.12 -27.76 -10.29
CA THR A 66 27.36 -27.52 -11.02
C THR A 66 28.35 -26.80 -10.11
N ASP A 67 29.65 -27.07 -10.30
CA ASP A 67 30.70 -26.31 -9.63
C ASP A 67 30.93 -25.01 -10.40
N SER A 68 31.02 -23.90 -9.69
CA SER A 68 31.38 -22.60 -10.22
C SER A 68 32.77 -22.19 -9.73
N SER A 69 33.36 -21.14 -10.33
CA SER A 69 34.68 -20.62 -9.92
C SER A 69 34.73 -20.13 -8.47
N CYS A 70 33.59 -19.90 -7.84
CA CYS A 70 33.47 -19.36 -6.46
C CYS A 70 32.77 -20.33 -5.49
N GLY A 71 32.21 -21.46 -5.94
CA GLY A 71 31.46 -22.37 -5.09
C GLY A 71 30.56 -23.32 -5.88
N LYS A 72 29.61 -23.94 -5.20
CA LYS A 72 28.62 -24.82 -5.84
C LYS A 72 27.40 -24.01 -6.30
N THR A 73 26.83 -24.40 -7.44
CA THR A 73 25.59 -23.83 -7.95
C THR A 73 24.50 -24.89 -7.97
N GLN A 74 23.41 -24.63 -7.26
CA GLN A 74 22.19 -25.43 -7.30
C GLN A 74 21.14 -24.73 -8.16
N ARG A 75 20.77 -25.35 -9.29
CA ARG A 75 19.73 -24.85 -10.20
C ARG A 75 18.40 -25.49 -9.86
N LEU A 76 17.38 -24.67 -9.67
CA LEU A 76 16.05 -25.11 -9.27
C LEU A 76 14.97 -24.54 -10.18
N GLU A 77 13.95 -25.34 -10.44
CA GLU A 77 12.70 -24.86 -11.04
C GLU A 77 11.99 -23.82 -10.15
N PRO A 78 11.06 -23.03 -10.72
CA PRO A 78 10.39 -21.96 -9.98
C PRO A 78 9.72 -22.37 -8.67
N SER A 79 9.04 -23.53 -8.63
CA SER A 79 8.28 -23.94 -7.45
C SER A 79 9.17 -24.38 -6.26
N PRO A 80 10.16 -25.30 -6.44
CA PRO A 80 11.14 -25.59 -5.39
C PRO A 80 11.90 -24.35 -4.91
N PHE A 81 12.34 -23.50 -5.84
CA PHE A 81 13.04 -22.26 -5.51
C PHE A 81 12.19 -21.34 -4.62
N ARG A 82 10.93 -21.10 -5.00
CA ARG A 82 9.98 -20.28 -4.21
C ARG A 82 9.75 -20.87 -2.82
N SER A 83 9.66 -22.19 -2.70
CA SER A 83 9.51 -22.86 -1.40
C SER A 83 10.71 -22.61 -0.49
N LEU A 84 11.93 -22.64 -1.04
CA LEU A 84 13.15 -22.30 -0.30
C LEU A 84 13.18 -20.82 0.10
N CYS A 85 12.83 -19.90 -0.82
CA CYS A 85 12.74 -18.49 -0.50
C CYS A 85 11.78 -18.24 0.68
N LYS A 86 10.60 -18.85 0.70
CA LYS A 86 9.67 -18.77 1.83
C LYS A 86 10.25 -19.36 3.11
N HIS A 87 10.91 -20.51 3.02
CA HIS A 87 11.51 -21.16 4.19
C HIS A 87 12.59 -20.29 4.85
N TYR A 88 13.44 -19.66 4.06
CA TYR A 88 14.54 -18.82 4.52
C TYR A 88 14.17 -17.31 4.59
N GLN A 89 12.90 -16.96 4.42
CA GLN A 89 12.38 -15.59 4.46
C GLN A 89 13.04 -14.62 3.46
N VAL A 90 13.45 -15.15 2.31
CA VAL A 90 14.00 -14.34 1.22
C VAL A 90 12.86 -13.62 0.51
N THR A 91 12.86 -12.28 0.57
CA THR A 91 11.83 -11.41 -0.02
C THR A 91 12.27 -10.70 -1.29
N ASP A 92 13.57 -10.59 -1.48
CA ASP A 92 14.19 -9.90 -2.62
C ASP A 92 15.29 -10.76 -3.22
N LEU A 93 15.65 -10.54 -4.50
CA LEU A 93 16.80 -11.18 -5.14
C LEU A 93 17.75 -10.11 -5.71
N PRO A 94 19.05 -10.33 -5.67
CA PRO A 94 19.74 -11.43 -4.99
C PRO A 94 19.72 -11.28 -3.47
N ALA A 95 19.82 -12.39 -2.74
CA ALA A 95 19.86 -12.39 -1.29
C ALA A 95 20.84 -13.44 -0.75
N CYS A 96 21.36 -13.22 0.45
CA CYS A 96 22.24 -14.16 1.15
C CYS A 96 21.61 -14.64 2.45
N VAL A 97 21.80 -15.91 2.76
CA VAL A 97 21.42 -16.53 4.03
C VAL A 97 22.59 -17.36 4.53
N LEU A 98 23.05 -17.10 5.76
CA LEU A 98 24.07 -17.93 6.40
C LEU A 98 23.42 -19.15 7.06
N LEU A 99 23.94 -20.33 6.77
CA LEU A 99 23.44 -21.61 7.27
C LEU A 99 24.51 -22.32 8.09
N ASP A 100 24.09 -23.01 9.14
CA ASP A 100 24.94 -23.97 9.85
C ASP A 100 25.14 -25.30 9.05
N ALA A 101 25.92 -26.21 9.58
CA ALA A 101 26.15 -27.51 8.98
C ALA A 101 24.88 -28.38 8.84
N GLN A 102 23.81 -28.06 9.55
CA GLN A 102 22.52 -28.72 9.49
C GLN A 102 21.53 -28.02 8.53
N GLY A 103 21.96 -26.95 7.86
CA GLY A 103 21.15 -26.16 6.95
C GLY A 103 20.10 -25.26 7.63
N GLN A 104 20.29 -24.96 8.93
CA GLN A 104 19.44 -24.01 9.64
C GLN A 104 19.97 -22.60 9.42
N ALA A 105 19.06 -21.64 9.21
CA ALA A 105 19.45 -20.25 9.08
C ALA A 105 19.94 -19.70 10.42
N LEU A 106 21.18 -19.21 10.43
CA LEU A 106 21.76 -18.52 11.57
C LEU A 106 21.42 -17.03 11.58
N THR A 107 21.05 -16.48 10.43
CA THR A 107 20.65 -15.10 10.31
C THR A 107 19.15 -14.94 10.42
N SER A 108 18.71 -14.26 11.44
CA SER A 108 17.36 -13.73 11.56
C SER A 108 17.41 -12.21 11.46
N GLY A 109 17.42 -11.70 10.25
CA GLY A 109 16.95 -10.36 9.96
C GLY A 109 17.82 -9.13 10.27
N SER A 110 19.09 -9.19 10.70
CA SER A 110 19.94 -8.00 10.74
C SER A 110 21.41 -8.26 10.46
N LEU A 111 22.01 -7.33 9.73
CA LEU A 111 23.42 -7.23 9.42
C LEU A 111 24.32 -7.42 10.62
N LYS A 112 24.00 -6.67 11.69
CA LYS A 112 24.78 -6.66 12.93
C LYS A 112 24.74 -8.02 13.63
N ALA A 113 23.64 -8.77 13.45
CA ALA A 113 23.52 -10.14 13.95
C ALA A 113 24.44 -11.09 13.16
N LEU A 114 24.49 -11.01 11.83
CA LEU A 114 25.39 -11.80 11.01
C LEU A 114 26.86 -11.49 11.31
N GLU A 115 27.23 -10.20 11.38
CA GLU A 115 28.58 -9.78 11.75
C GLU A 115 29.01 -10.31 13.12
N ASN A 116 28.13 -10.21 14.12
CA ASN A 116 28.39 -10.73 15.45
C ASN A 116 28.47 -12.25 15.47
N GLU A 117 27.61 -12.93 14.71
CA GLU A 117 27.59 -14.39 14.66
C GLU A 117 28.81 -14.93 13.92
N LEU A 118 29.20 -14.34 12.80
CA LEU A 118 30.43 -14.67 12.10
C LEU A 118 31.67 -14.40 12.96
N ARG A 119 31.70 -13.32 13.74
CA ARG A 119 32.77 -13.06 14.73
C ARG A 119 32.80 -14.14 15.81
N GLN A 120 31.67 -14.48 16.41
CA GLN A 120 31.57 -15.52 17.43
C GLN A 120 31.98 -16.90 16.90
N LEU A 121 31.63 -17.22 15.65
CA LEU A 121 32.01 -18.45 15.00
C LEU A 121 33.54 -18.53 14.78
N CYS A 122 34.16 -17.43 14.33
CA CYS A 122 35.62 -17.35 14.19
C CYS A 122 36.34 -17.40 15.55
N GLU A 123 35.74 -16.84 16.61
CA GLU A 123 36.32 -16.87 17.97
C GLU A 123 36.18 -18.26 18.64
N ASN A 124 35.11 -18.99 18.38
CA ASN A 124 34.86 -20.31 18.97
C ASN A 124 35.73 -21.43 18.37
N ASP A 125 36.14 -21.30 17.10
CA ASP A 125 37.01 -22.30 16.44
C ASP A 125 38.50 -22.07 16.72
N ASN A 126 38.90 -20.89 17.14
CA ASN A 126 40.27 -20.58 17.50
C ASN A 126 40.39 -20.40 19.02
N ASN A 127 40.80 -21.49 19.74
CA ASN A 127 41.23 -21.38 21.15
C ASN A 127 42.52 -20.59 21.35
N ASP A 128 43.12 -20.02 20.32
CA ASP A 128 44.19 -19.03 20.36
C ASP A 128 43.67 -17.77 19.72
N ALA A 129 43.47 -16.74 20.54
CA ALA A 129 42.97 -15.42 20.16
C ALA A 129 43.80 -14.81 19.01
N ALA A 130 43.43 -15.11 17.78
CA ALA A 130 43.79 -14.29 16.65
C ALA A 130 42.84 -13.08 16.68
N GLU A 131 43.37 -11.93 17.04
CA GLU A 131 42.68 -10.65 16.89
C GLU A 131 42.11 -10.58 15.46
N PHE A 132 40.81 -10.45 15.35
CA PHE A 132 40.20 -10.04 14.09
C PHE A 132 41.00 -8.81 13.61
N PRO A 133 41.48 -8.79 12.36
CA PRO A 133 42.27 -7.70 11.89
C PRO A 133 41.54 -6.37 12.13
N SER A 134 41.97 -5.64 13.12
CA SER A 134 41.55 -4.28 13.39
C SER A 134 42.24 -3.40 12.37
N SER A 135 41.67 -3.21 11.26
CA SER A 135 41.88 -2.06 10.38
C SER A 135 41.93 -2.33 8.88
N THR A 136 41.24 -1.54 8.24
CA THR A 136 41.28 -0.95 6.89
C THR A 136 40.76 -1.77 5.71
N ASP A 137 41.08 -3.03 5.49
CA ASP A 137 40.59 -3.75 4.31
C ASP A 137 39.53 -4.84 4.64
N SER A 138 39.66 -5.55 5.74
CA SER A 138 38.67 -6.53 6.19
C SER A 138 37.39 -5.87 6.72
N ASP A 139 37.52 -4.75 7.41
CA ASP A 139 36.38 -3.97 7.92
C ASP A 139 35.45 -3.48 6.78
N SER A 140 36.04 -3.11 5.64
CA SER A 140 35.28 -2.73 4.44
C SER A 140 34.55 -3.93 3.81
N SER A 141 35.16 -5.10 3.81
CA SER A 141 34.58 -6.32 3.23
C SER A 141 33.43 -6.87 4.08
N TRP A 142 33.60 -6.93 5.41
CA TRP A 142 32.52 -7.31 6.32
C TRP A 142 31.38 -6.31 6.32
N LYS A 143 31.68 -5.03 6.24
CA LYS A 143 30.68 -3.97 6.10
C LYS A 143 29.92 -4.09 4.78
N ALA A 144 30.62 -4.44 3.68
CA ALA A 144 30.00 -4.67 2.38
C ALA A 144 29.09 -5.91 2.38
N LEU A 145 29.55 -7.04 2.97
CA LEU A 145 28.71 -8.22 3.14
C LEU A 145 27.50 -7.88 3.99
N GLY A 146 27.72 -7.15 5.02
CA GLY A 146 26.72 -6.70 5.92
C GLY A 146 25.67 -5.79 5.29
N GLU A 147 26.08 -4.89 4.41
CA GLU A 147 25.14 -4.06 3.66
C GLU A 147 24.38 -4.86 2.60
N LEU A 148 24.98 -5.91 2.01
CA LEU A 148 24.32 -6.85 1.13
C LEU A 148 23.21 -7.64 1.85
N LEU A 149 23.46 -7.99 3.12
CA LEU A 149 22.54 -8.77 3.96
C LEU A 149 21.63 -7.90 4.82
N LYS A 150 21.77 -6.59 4.74
CA LYS A 150 20.99 -5.64 5.53
C LYS A 150 19.52 -5.76 5.20
N ASP A 151 18.84 -6.51 6.02
CA ASP A 151 17.39 -6.53 6.08
C ASP A 151 16.94 -5.42 7.04
N ASP A 152 16.52 -4.31 6.50
CA ASP A 152 15.81 -3.27 7.24
C ASP A 152 14.29 -3.50 7.20
N GLY A 153 13.89 -4.70 6.71
CA GLY A 153 12.51 -5.10 6.60
C GLY A 153 11.74 -4.39 5.49
N ALA A 154 12.41 -3.58 4.67
CA ALA A 154 11.73 -2.87 3.58
C ALA A 154 11.92 -3.60 2.25
N PRO A 155 10.86 -3.70 1.41
CA PRO A 155 10.94 -4.30 0.08
C PRO A 155 12.03 -3.63 -0.78
N GLY A 156 12.79 -4.43 -1.50
CA GLY A 156 13.88 -3.95 -2.34
C GLY A 156 15.18 -3.67 -1.57
N ALA A 157 15.37 -4.27 -0.38
CA ALA A 157 16.62 -4.16 0.40
C ALA A 157 17.85 -4.58 -0.43
N ALA A 158 17.73 -5.60 -1.28
CA ALA A 158 18.79 -6.01 -2.19
C ALA A 158 19.24 -4.89 -3.14
N PHE A 159 18.33 -4.10 -3.67
CA PHE A 159 18.67 -2.94 -4.51
C PHE A 159 19.44 -1.88 -3.73
N ARG A 160 19.05 -1.61 -2.48
CA ARG A 160 19.78 -0.66 -1.63
C ARG A 160 21.14 -1.18 -1.19
N ALA A 161 21.22 -2.46 -0.85
CA ALA A 161 22.48 -3.10 -0.48
C ALA A 161 23.48 -3.07 -1.65
N LEU A 162 23.06 -3.34 -2.86
CA LEU A 162 23.90 -3.23 -4.05
C LEU A 162 24.30 -1.79 -4.34
N GLN A 163 23.43 -0.82 -4.13
CA GLN A 163 23.77 0.59 -4.24
C GLN A 163 24.82 1.02 -3.19
N ALA A 164 24.73 0.51 -1.96
CA ALA A 164 25.69 0.78 -0.91
C ALA A 164 27.06 0.14 -1.18
N LEU A 165 27.08 -1.12 -1.64
CA LEU A 165 28.28 -1.80 -2.15
C LEU A 165 28.93 -1.03 -3.28
N TRP A 166 28.15 -0.49 -4.17
CA TRP A 166 28.60 0.29 -5.29
C TRP A 166 29.25 1.61 -4.88
N LYS A 167 28.71 2.29 -3.85
CA LYS A 167 29.29 3.53 -3.28
C LYS A 167 30.51 3.27 -2.41
N SER A 168 30.59 2.09 -1.77
CA SER A 168 31.76 1.72 -0.98
C SER A 168 32.90 1.33 -1.93
N GLN A 169 34.03 1.97 -1.85
CA GLN A 169 35.20 1.78 -2.71
C GLN A 169 35.93 0.43 -2.50
N VAL A 170 35.19 -0.66 -2.30
CA VAL A 170 35.77 -2.00 -2.18
C VAL A 170 36.24 -2.45 -3.55
N THR A 171 37.49 -2.73 -3.68
CA THR A 171 38.39 -3.13 -4.76
C THR A 171 37.83 -4.07 -5.85
N VAL A 172 36.76 -3.69 -6.52
CA VAL A 172 36.42 -4.15 -7.87
C VAL A 172 36.71 -2.98 -8.80
N ALA A 173 37.27 -3.27 -9.97
CA ALA A 173 37.59 -2.22 -10.93
C ALA A 173 36.41 -1.28 -11.10
N ALA A 174 36.60 0.00 -10.87
CA ALA A 174 35.55 1.04 -10.94
C ALA A 174 34.84 1.07 -12.30
N ALA A 175 35.41 0.43 -13.31
CA ALA A 175 34.88 0.30 -14.66
C ALA A 175 33.62 -0.59 -14.77
N ASP A 176 33.37 -1.51 -13.82
CA ASP A 176 32.28 -2.48 -13.90
C ASP A 176 31.02 -2.05 -13.14
N ILE A 177 31.08 -0.93 -12.42
CA ILE A 177 29.96 -0.42 -11.63
C ILE A 177 29.23 0.64 -12.45
N PRO A 178 27.95 0.46 -12.80
CA PRO A 178 27.22 1.48 -13.55
C PRO A 178 27.09 2.76 -12.69
N GLU A 179 27.38 3.92 -13.27
CA GLU A 179 27.17 5.20 -12.61
C GLU A 179 25.68 5.45 -12.32
N PRO A 180 25.32 6.03 -11.15
CA PRO A 180 23.94 6.40 -10.86
C PRO A 180 23.44 7.45 -11.84
N LEU A 181 22.17 7.30 -12.21
CA LEU A 181 21.45 8.26 -13.03
C LEU A 181 20.31 8.88 -12.23
N ASP A 182 20.04 10.15 -12.49
CA ASP A 182 18.84 10.80 -11.98
C ASP A 182 17.59 10.19 -12.64
N VAL A 183 16.46 10.21 -11.94
CA VAL A 183 15.19 9.67 -12.44
C VAL A 183 14.73 10.34 -13.74
N ASN A 184 15.14 11.58 -13.97
CA ASN A 184 14.85 12.37 -15.18
C ASN A 184 15.96 12.30 -16.25
N ASP A 185 17.02 11.50 -16.05
CA ASP A 185 18.10 11.38 -17.03
C ASP A 185 17.57 10.79 -18.34
N PRO A 186 17.87 11.41 -19.50
CA PRO A 186 17.42 10.92 -20.81
C PRO A 186 17.91 9.50 -21.11
N ASN A 187 19.10 9.11 -20.63
CA ASN A 187 19.62 7.74 -20.83
C ASN A 187 18.78 6.73 -20.03
N LEU A 188 18.34 7.09 -18.84
CA LEU A 188 17.44 6.25 -18.05
C LEU A 188 16.09 6.07 -18.75
N ALA A 189 15.55 7.15 -19.34
CA ALA A 189 14.33 7.09 -20.14
C ALA A 189 14.47 6.13 -21.33
N LYS A 190 15.57 6.22 -22.07
CA LYS A 190 15.87 5.32 -23.18
C LYS A 190 16.00 3.86 -22.75
N MET A 191 16.72 3.58 -21.66
CA MET A 191 16.83 2.22 -21.12
C MET A 191 15.47 1.63 -20.73
N ARG A 192 14.56 2.45 -20.18
CA ARG A 192 13.19 2.02 -19.87
C ARG A 192 12.38 1.73 -21.13
N GLU A 193 12.51 2.54 -22.16
CA GLU A 193 11.84 2.36 -23.46
C GLU A 193 12.28 1.06 -24.12
N GLU A 194 13.60 0.79 -24.16
CA GLU A 194 14.16 -0.48 -24.64
C GLU A 194 13.64 -1.69 -23.85
N ALA A 195 13.50 -1.56 -22.51
CA ALA A 195 12.94 -2.61 -21.67
C ALA A 195 11.45 -2.85 -21.95
N LEU A 196 10.67 -1.79 -22.21
CA LEU A 196 9.26 -1.89 -22.59
C LEU A 196 9.09 -2.54 -23.96
N GLU A 197 9.93 -2.20 -24.95
CA GLU A 197 9.90 -2.82 -26.26
C GLU A 197 10.15 -4.34 -26.18
N LEU A 198 11.09 -4.77 -25.35
CA LEU A 198 11.31 -6.21 -25.08
C LEU A 198 10.06 -6.85 -24.46
N PHE A 199 9.39 -6.17 -23.55
CA PHE A 199 8.15 -6.66 -22.94
C PHE A 199 7.02 -6.79 -23.96
N GLU A 200 6.79 -5.75 -24.78
CA GLU A 200 5.75 -5.72 -25.81
C GLU A 200 5.95 -6.79 -26.88
N THR A 201 7.21 -7.15 -27.15
CA THR A 201 7.57 -8.23 -28.08
C THR A 201 7.57 -9.62 -27.45
N GLY A 202 7.11 -9.75 -26.17
CA GLY A 202 6.98 -11.03 -25.46
C GLY A 202 8.29 -11.59 -24.92
N GLN A 203 9.36 -10.82 -24.93
CA GLN A 203 10.67 -11.21 -24.40
C GLN A 203 10.77 -10.93 -22.90
N PHE A 204 9.98 -11.63 -22.08
CA PHE A 204 9.77 -11.30 -20.66
C PHE A 204 11.04 -11.38 -19.80
N LEU A 205 11.86 -12.41 -19.91
CA LEU A 205 13.11 -12.51 -19.14
C LEU A 205 14.16 -11.45 -19.53
N PRO A 206 14.43 -11.19 -20.81
CA PRO A 206 15.24 -10.04 -21.21
C PRO A 206 14.70 -8.71 -20.73
N ALA A 207 13.38 -8.48 -20.82
CA ALA A 207 12.73 -7.27 -20.32
C ALA A 207 12.93 -7.09 -18.81
N ALA A 208 12.73 -8.14 -18.01
CA ALA A 208 12.98 -8.13 -16.58
C ALA A 208 14.44 -7.77 -16.26
N SER A 209 15.41 -8.41 -16.94
CA SER A 209 16.84 -8.08 -16.79
C SER A 209 17.16 -6.63 -17.14
N SER A 210 16.52 -6.09 -18.20
CA SER A 210 16.69 -4.70 -18.58
C SER A 210 16.13 -3.74 -17.53
N PHE A 211 14.95 -4.01 -16.95
CA PHE A 211 14.43 -3.21 -15.83
C PHE A 211 15.29 -3.30 -14.57
N VAL A 212 15.87 -4.47 -14.27
CA VAL A 212 16.87 -4.60 -13.19
C VAL A 212 18.09 -3.71 -13.47
N SER A 213 18.58 -3.68 -14.71
CA SER A 213 19.70 -2.80 -15.10
C SER A 213 19.36 -1.31 -14.89
N VAL A 214 18.12 -0.91 -15.18
CA VAL A 214 17.62 0.45 -14.88
C VAL A 214 17.64 0.71 -13.37
N LEU A 215 17.14 -0.23 -12.56
CA LEU A 215 17.06 -0.10 -11.10
C LEU A 215 18.44 -0.10 -10.42
N LEU A 216 19.45 -0.75 -11.00
CA LEU A 216 20.84 -0.63 -10.54
C LEU A 216 21.38 0.79 -10.70
N ARG A 217 20.98 1.53 -11.75
CA ARG A 217 21.39 2.91 -11.98
C ARG A 217 20.49 3.91 -11.25
N CYS A 218 19.21 3.63 -11.11
CA CYS A 218 18.24 4.48 -10.42
C CYS A 218 17.33 3.63 -9.52
N PRO A 219 17.77 3.28 -8.30
CA PRO A 219 17.00 2.46 -7.37
C PRO A 219 15.66 3.06 -6.94
N THR A 220 15.47 4.38 -7.12
CA THR A 220 14.24 5.11 -6.79
C THR A 220 13.25 5.21 -7.95
N CYS A 221 13.52 4.56 -9.09
CA CYS A 221 12.63 4.60 -10.25
C CYS A 221 11.38 3.72 -10.00
N THR A 222 10.30 4.30 -9.47
CA THR A 222 9.02 3.60 -9.19
C THR A 222 8.42 2.97 -10.44
N LYS A 223 8.47 3.66 -11.60
CA LYS A 223 7.98 3.14 -12.88
C LYS A 223 8.65 1.83 -13.29
N SER A 224 9.98 1.75 -13.13
CA SER A 224 10.72 0.52 -13.45
C SER A 224 10.44 -0.59 -12.46
N SER A 225 10.28 -0.28 -11.16
CA SER A 225 9.88 -1.26 -10.15
C SER A 225 8.48 -1.81 -10.43
N PHE A 226 7.55 -0.96 -10.85
CA PHE A 226 6.19 -1.38 -11.19
C PHE A 226 6.17 -2.28 -12.44
N ASN A 227 6.84 -1.86 -13.52
CA ASN A 227 6.91 -2.67 -14.75
C ASN A 227 7.61 -4.01 -14.52
N LEU A 228 8.67 -4.02 -13.72
CA LEU A 228 9.33 -5.27 -13.32
C LEU A 228 8.35 -6.19 -12.58
N ALA A 229 7.53 -5.67 -11.67
CA ALA A 229 6.53 -6.46 -10.97
C ALA A 229 5.50 -7.10 -11.91
N VAL A 230 5.03 -6.35 -12.91
CA VAL A 230 4.11 -6.88 -13.94
C VAL A 230 4.75 -8.05 -14.70
N ILE A 231 6.00 -7.89 -15.13
CA ILE A 231 6.73 -8.94 -15.83
C ILE A 231 6.96 -10.15 -14.93
N LEU A 232 7.38 -9.93 -13.67
CA LEU A 232 7.58 -11.00 -12.69
C LEU A 232 6.30 -11.81 -12.46
N GLN A 233 5.14 -11.13 -12.39
CA GLN A 233 3.84 -11.82 -12.31
C GLN A 233 3.60 -12.70 -13.54
N MET A 234 3.88 -12.19 -14.75
CA MET A 234 3.64 -12.94 -15.99
C MET A 234 4.55 -14.18 -16.13
N ILE A 235 5.77 -14.13 -15.62
CA ILE A 235 6.67 -15.29 -15.61
C ILE A 235 6.50 -16.19 -14.37
N GLY A 236 5.44 -15.98 -13.56
CA GLY A 236 5.11 -16.80 -12.41
C GLY A 236 5.93 -16.51 -11.14
N GLU A 237 6.61 -15.38 -11.08
CA GLU A 237 7.41 -14.94 -9.93
C GLU A 237 6.62 -14.03 -8.99
N THR A 238 5.39 -14.41 -8.65
CA THR A 238 4.47 -13.62 -7.80
C THR A 238 5.12 -13.12 -6.52
N TYR A 239 5.91 -13.94 -5.84
CA TYR A 239 6.58 -13.55 -4.60
C TYR A 239 7.46 -12.31 -4.77
N PHE A 240 8.26 -12.27 -5.83
CA PHE A 240 9.14 -11.12 -6.14
C PHE A 240 8.39 -9.97 -6.80
N ALA A 241 7.28 -10.24 -7.48
CA ALA A 241 6.38 -9.19 -7.98
C ALA A 241 5.79 -8.39 -6.82
N VAL A 242 5.32 -9.06 -5.75
CA VAL A 242 4.83 -8.41 -4.52
C VAL A 242 5.92 -7.53 -3.90
N ALA A 243 7.14 -8.05 -3.74
CA ALA A 243 8.25 -7.27 -3.19
C ALA A 243 8.54 -6.01 -4.03
N SER A 244 8.48 -6.12 -5.37
CA SER A 244 8.69 -4.99 -6.28
C SER A 244 7.59 -3.93 -6.16
N ILE A 245 6.31 -4.30 -6.01
CA ILE A 245 5.21 -3.36 -5.78
C ILE A 245 5.28 -2.72 -4.38
N LEU A 246 5.61 -3.51 -3.35
CA LEU A 246 5.83 -2.96 -2.01
C LEU A 246 6.95 -1.90 -2.01
N ARG A 247 7.99 -2.10 -2.84
CA ARG A 247 9.01 -1.08 -3.06
C ARG A 247 8.43 0.20 -3.67
N VAL A 248 7.53 0.10 -4.65
CA VAL A 248 6.84 1.29 -5.21
C VAL A 248 6.16 2.05 -4.08
N VAL A 249 5.38 1.37 -3.23
CA VAL A 249 4.69 1.97 -2.09
C VAL A 249 5.68 2.60 -1.09
N ALA A 250 6.81 1.93 -0.80
CA ALA A 250 7.83 2.46 0.11
C ALA A 250 8.47 3.76 -0.40
N LEU A 251 8.55 3.95 -1.72
CA LEU A 251 9.12 5.12 -2.36
C LEU A 251 8.08 6.22 -2.62
N ASP A 252 6.84 5.82 -2.92
CA ASP A 252 5.74 6.72 -3.25
C ASP A 252 4.40 6.17 -2.73
N ASP A 253 4.00 6.59 -1.53
CA ASP A 253 2.70 6.25 -0.93
C ASP A 253 1.51 6.83 -1.73
N SER A 254 1.73 7.72 -2.71
CA SER A 254 0.64 8.27 -3.51
C SER A 254 0.21 7.36 -4.66
N ASP A 255 1.00 6.35 -5.03
CA ASP A 255 0.66 5.42 -6.10
C ASP A 255 -0.55 4.54 -5.72
N SER A 256 -1.74 5.03 -6.09
CA SER A 256 -3.02 4.34 -5.81
C SER A 256 -3.15 3.01 -6.53
N VAL A 257 -2.48 2.84 -7.67
CA VAL A 257 -2.50 1.59 -8.46
C VAL A 257 -1.70 0.52 -7.72
N ALA A 258 -0.52 0.86 -7.21
CA ALA A 258 0.30 -0.05 -6.41
C ALA A 258 -0.47 -0.57 -5.18
N HIS A 259 -1.12 0.33 -4.43
CA HIS A 259 -1.96 -0.08 -3.29
C HIS A 259 -3.15 -0.96 -3.71
N THR A 260 -3.80 -0.65 -4.82
CA THR A 260 -4.95 -1.42 -5.31
C THR A 260 -4.52 -2.82 -5.72
N VAL A 261 -3.44 -2.94 -6.49
CA VAL A 261 -2.91 -4.23 -6.94
C VAL A 261 -2.47 -5.10 -5.75
N LEU A 262 -1.80 -4.52 -4.74
CA LEU A 262 -1.45 -5.24 -3.52
C LEU A 262 -2.68 -5.82 -2.79
N ARG A 263 -3.74 -5.03 -2.64
CA ARG A 263 -4.95 -5.47 -1.91
C ARG A 263 -5.84 -6.42 -2.70
N SER A 264 -6.00 -6.20 -4.01
CA SER A 264 -6.98 -6.95 -4.83
C SER A 264 -6.40 -8.16 -5.53
N VAL A 265 -5.11 -8.14 -5.89
CA VAL A 265 -4.46 -9.22 -6.63
C VAL A 265 -3.51 -9.98 -5.71
N TYR A 266 -2.45 -9.32 -5.27
CA TYR A 266 -1.35 -10.01 -4.57
C TYR A 266 -1.71 -10.51 -3.17
N TYR A 267 -2.62 -9.85 -2.47
CA TYR A 267 -3.09 -10.34 -1.18
C TYR A 267 -3.78 -11.71 -1.27
N GLN A 268 -4.38 -12.05 -2.41
CA GLN A 268 -5.00 -13.37 -2.62
C GLN A 268 -3.93 -14.49 -2.75
N GLU A 269 -2.78 -14.17 -3.29
CA GLU A 269 -1.72 -15.12 -3.58
C GLU A 269 -0.66 -15.20 -2.47
N GLU A 270 -0.26 -14.05 -1.93
CA GLU A 270 0.82 -13.91 -0.93
C GLU A 270 0.41 -12.98 0.25
N PRO A 271 -0.65 -13.34 1.02
CA PRO A 271 -1.21 -12.47 2.06
C PRO A 271 -0.19 -12.09 3.13
N ASP A 272 0.60 -13.05 3.59
CA ASP A 272 1.58 -12.83 4.66
C ASP A 272 2.68 -11.85 4.24
N LEU A 273 3.16 -11.95 2.99
CA LEU A 273 4.17 -11.06 2.45
C LEU A 273 3.63 -9.63 2.28
N VAL A 274 2.40 -9.48 1.78
CA VAL A 274 1.77 -8.17 1.63
C VAL A 274 1.60 -7.47 2.99
N VAL A 275 1.07 -8.19 3.98
CA VAL A 275 0.88 -7.65 5.35
C VAL A 275 2.22 -7.33 6.00
N ALA A 276 3.20 -8.23 5.94
CA ALA A 276 4.54 -8.01 6.48
C ALA A 276 5.23 -6.81 5.80
N GLY A 277 5.09 -6.68 4.48
CA GLY A 277 5.62 -5.57 3.71
C GLY A 277 5.05 -4.22 4.15
N TYR A 278 3.72 -4.11 4.27
CA TYR A 278 3.10 -2.89 4.78
C TYR A 278 3.56 -2.54 6.21
N ARG A 279 3.61 -3.52 7.11
CA ARG A 279 4.10 -3.32 8.48
C ARG A 279 5.54 -2.81 8.51
N SER A 280 6.39 -3.38 7.66
CA SER A 280 7.79 -2.98 7.52
C SER A 280 7.92 -1.53 7.03
N ILE A 281 7.20 -1.15 5.97
CA ILE A 281 7.17 0.21 5.45
C ILE A 281 6.73 1.18 6.55
N LEU A 282 5.68 0.84 7.30
CA LEU A 282 5.11 1.69 8.33
C LEU A 282 5.95 1.78 9.62
N ALA A 283 6.87 0.85 9.85
CA ALA A 283 7.77 0.91 11.00
C ALA A 283 8.63 2.19 11.02
N SER A 284 9.00 2.70 9.84
CA SER A 284 9.83 3.89 9.70
C SER A 284 9.11 5.10 9.09
N ASN A 285 7.94 4.90 8.45
CA ASN A 285 7.30 5.92 7.59
C ASN A 285 5.82 6.17 7.90
N ARG A 286 5.34 5.81 9.10
CA ARG A 286 3.92 5.81 9.42
C ARG A 286 3.22 7.14 9.14
N ASP A 287 3.84 8.25 9.51
CA ASP A 287 3.23 9.58 9.40
C ASP A 287 3.18 10.09 7.95
N SER A 288 4.09 9.63 7.10
CA SER A 288 4.15 10.02 5.68
C SER A 288 3.39 9.07 4.75
N HIS A 289 3.13 7.82 5.18
CA HIS A 289 2.52 6.77 4.38
C HIS A 289 1.06 6.51 4.81
N VAL A 290 0.21 7.52 4.64
CA VAL A 290 -1.21 7.46 5.09
C VAL A 290 -2.05 6.45 4.30
N ARG A 291 -1.72 6.21 3.02
CA ARG A 291 -2.38 5.18 2.20
C ARG A 291 -1.96 3.77 2.63
N ALA A 292 -0.69 3.57 2.96
CA ALA A 292 -0.22 2.30 3.48
C ALA A 292 -0.88 1.96 4.82
N VAL A 293 -1.06 2.94 5.73
CA VAL A 293 -1.80 2.78 6.99
C VAL A 293 -3.23 2.30 6.71
N HIS A 294 -3.93 2.98 5.80
CA HIS A 294 -5.30 2.63 5.45
C HIS A 294 -5.40 1.27 4.75
N SER A 295 -4.47 0.97 3.82
CA SER A 295 -4.41 -0.32 3.12
C SER A 295 -4.17 -1.48 4.07
N LEU A 296 -3.24 -1.34 5.03
CA LEU A 296 -3.00 -2.36 6.05
C LEU A 296 -4.24 -2.59 6.91
N ALA A 297 -4.90 -1.51 7.38
CA ALA A 297 -6.14 -1.62 8.14
C ALA A 297 -7.25 -2.37 7.38
N THR A 298 -7.32 -2.18 6.06
CA THR A 298 -8.25 -2.90 5.18
C THR A 298 -7.97 -4.41 5.15
N LEU A 299 -6.69 -4.81 5.14
CA LEU A 299 -6.28 -6.22 5.07
C LEU A 299 -6.37 -6.96 6.42
N GLU A 300 -6.15 -6.25 7.53
CA GLU A 300 -6.20 -6.82 8.87
C GLU A 300 -7.63 -7.00 9.42
N GLY A 301 -8.62 -6.46 8.71
CA GLY A 301 -10.03 -6.53 9.12
C GLY A 301 -10.45 -5.39 10.05
N ALA A 302 -11.67 -4.93 9.85
CA ALA A 302 -12.14 -3.62 10.29
C ALA A 302 -12.64 -3.50 11.73
N THR A 303 -12.56 -4.52 12.56
CA THR A 303 -13.07 -4.44 13.93
C THR A 303 -12.35 -3.40 14.80
N THR A 304 -11.16 -2.97 14.39
CA THR A 304 -10.34 -1.99 15.12
C THR A 304 -10.39 -0.58 14.53
N THR A 305 -10.73 -0.43 13.24
CA THR A 305 -10.72 0.87 12.55
C THR A 305 -12.13 1.45 12.50
N LYS A 306 -12.36 2.58 13.18
CA LYS A 306 -13.67 3.24 13.29
C LYS A 306 -13.90 4.32 12.21
N THR A 307 -12.84 4.87 11.66
CA THR A 307 -12.88 5.90 10.62
C THR A 307 -11.58 5.88 9.81
N ALA A 308 -11.64 6.27 8.55
CA ALA A 308 -10.45 6.55 7.77
C ALA A 308 -9.71 7.77 8.33
N ALA A 309 -8.38 7.77 8.27
CA ALA A 309 -7.60 8.90 8.74
C ALA A 309 -7.93 10.16 7.91
N PRO A 310 -8.17 11.32 8.54
CA PRO A 310 -8.47 12.58 7.84
C PRO A 310 -7.46 12.92 6.74
N ALA A 311 -6.17 12.77 7.02
CA ALA A 311 -5.10 13.01 6.06
C ALA A 311 -5.16 12.08 4.83
N TYR A 312 -5.58 10.82 5.01
CA TYR A 312 -5.80 9.89 3.90
C TYR A 312 -6.96 10.37 3.01
N VAL A 313 -8.10 10.72 3.62
CA VAL A 313 -9.31 11.16 2.89
C VAL A 313 -9.00 12.44 2.11
N ALA A 314 -8.40 13.45 2.77
CA ALA A 314 -8.02 14.70 2.14
C ALA A 314 -7.13 14.46 0.91
N LYS A 315 -6.06 13.64 1.06
CA LYS A 315 -5.14 13.33 -0.04
C LYS A 315 -5.84 12.65 -1.22
N VAL A 316 -6.74 11.68 -0.95
CA VAL A 316 -7.50 10.99 -2.01
C VAL A 316 -8.35 11.98 -2.80
N PHE A 317 -9.05 12.89 -2.13
CA PHE A 317 -9.93 13.85 -2.80
C PHE A 317 -9.18 15.01 -3.44
N ASP A 318 -8.05 15.44 -2.88
CA ASP A 318 -7.17 16.42 -3.54
C ASP A 318 -6.67 15.88 -4.91
N GLU A 319 -6.24 14.62 -4.97
CA GLU A 319 -5.79 14.01 -6.23
C GLU A 319 -6.93 13.81 -7.25
N LEU A 320 -8.16 13.66 -6.77
CA LEU A 320 -9.34 13.50 -7.63
C LEU A 320 -9.98 14.81 -8.08
N ALA A 321 -9.70 15.93 -7.43
CA ALA A 321 -10.45 17.18 -7.56
C ALA A 321 -10.61 17.66 -9.02
N ASP A 322 -9.58 17.55 -9.85
CA ASP A 322 -9.63 17.99 -11.25
C ASP A 322 -10.46 17.08 -12.16
N SER A 323 -10.56 15.79 -11.84
CA SER A 323 -11.22 14.78 -12.68
C SER A 323 -12.44 14.14 -12.01
N PHE A 324 -12.86 14.65 -10.84
CA PHE A 324 -13.88 14.04 -10.01
C PHE A 324 -15.21 13.83 -10.75
N GLU A 325 -15.78 14.87 -11.36
CA GLU A 325 -17.06 14.76 -12.04
C GLU A 325 -16.97 13.90 -13.31
N GLU A 326 -15.90 14.04 -14.08
CA GLU A 326 -15.69 13.18 -15.25
C GLU A 326 -15.60 11.70 -14.86
N LYS A 327 -14.77 11.38 -13.89
CA LYS A 327 -14.59 9.98 -13.45
C LYS A 327 -15.84 9.42 -12.75
N LEU A 328 -16.41 10.14 -11.77
CA LEU A 328 -17.52 9.61 -10.99
C LEU A 328 -18.84 9.69 -11.73
N VAL A 329 -19.19 10.86 -12.26
CA VAL A 329 -20.52 11.08 -12.88
C VAL A 329 -20.59 10.42 -14.26
N ALA A 330 -19.57 10.64 -15.11
CA ALA A 330 -19.61 10.14 -16.48
C ALA A 330 -19.23 8.66 -16.59
N HIS A 331 -18.18 8.20 -15.86
CA HIS A 331 -17.68 6.84 -16.03
C HIS A 331 -18.25 5.83 -15.00
N LEU A 332 -18.44 6.25 -13.73
CA LEU A 332 -18.93 5.36 -12.67
C LEU A 332 -20.44 5.47 -12.42
N GLU A 333 -21.15 6.28 -13.19
CA GLU A 333 -22.61 6.49 -13.09
C GLU A 333 -23.06 6.92 -11.68
N TYR A 334 -22.25 7.74 -10.99
CA TYR A 334 -22.54 8.25 -9.66
C TYR A 334 -23.77 9.17 -9.67
N ARG A 335 -24.83 8.80 -8.93
CA ARG A 335 -26.13 9.48 -8.95
C ARG A 335 -26.68 9.84 -7.57
N VAL A 336 -25.96 9.58 -6.49
CA VAL A 336 -26.46 9.78 -5.13
C VAL A 336 -26.96 11.20 -4.84
N PRO A 337 -26.29 12.31 -5.25
CA PRO A 337 -26.82 13.66 -5.03
C PRO A 337 -28.23 13.85 -5.60
N TRP A 338 -28.45 13.40 -6.85
CA TRP A 338 -29.78 13.49 -7.50
C TRP A 338 -30.82 12.64 -6.77
N GLN A 339 -30.47 11.41 -6.38
CA GLN A 339 -31.38 10.51 -5.68
C GLN A 339 -31.81 11.05 -4.31
N LEU A 340 -30.92 11.69 -3.55
CA LEU A 340 -31.23 12.33 -2.28
C LEU A 340 -32.16 13.54 -2.46
N VAL A 341 -31.85 14.41 -3.43
CA VAL A 341 -32.67 15.61 -3.68
C VAL A 341 -34.04 15.24 -4.26
N GLU A 342 -34.12 14.26 -5.17
CA GLU A 342 -35.39 13.71 -5.66
C GLU A 342 -36.26 13.11 -4.54
N ALA A 343 -35.63 12.41 -3.59
CA ALA A 343 -36.34 11.85 -2.42
C ALA A 343 -36.89 12.99 -1.52
N LEU A 344 -36.12 14.06 -1.28
CA LEU A 344 -36.57 15.25 -0.56
C LEU A 344 -37.74 15.93 -1.30
N GLN A 345 -37.66 16.09 -2.62
CA GLN A 345 -38.74 16.70 -3.43
C GLN A 345 -40.02 15.87 -3.37
N LYS A 346 -39.91 14.54 -3.47
CA LYS A 346 -41.07 13.62 -3.37
C LYS A 346 -41.72 13.63 -1.99
N LEU A 347 -40.89 13.65 -0.93
CA LEU A 347 -41.37 13.71 0.45
C LEU A 347 -42.01 15.08 0.77
N SER A 348 -41.50 16.15 0.14
CA SER A 348 -41.95 17.54 0.31
C SER A 348 -42.10 17.94 1.78
N PRO A 349 -41.03 17.87 2.60
CA PRO A 349 -41.12 18.23 4.02
C PRO A 349 -41.55 19.70 4.19
N PRO A 350 -42.25 20.04 5.28
CA PRO A 350 -42.64 21.42 5.57
C PRO A 350 -41.43 22.37 5.56
N GLY A 351 -41.52 23.46 4.79
CA GLY A 351 -40.43 24.44 4.62
C GLY A 351 -39.40 24.09 3.53
N PHE A 352 -39.41 22.89 2.97
CA PHE A 352 -38.66 22.58 1.75
C PHE A 352 -39.48 23.03 0.54
N ILE A 353 -38.95 23.98 -0.22
CA ILE A 353 -39.72 24.62 -1.28
C ILE A 353 -39.54 23.93 -2.61
N PRO A 354 -40.64 23.56 -3.33
CA PRO A 354 -40.55 23.04 -4.70
C PRO A 354 -39.93 24.10 -5.66
N LYS A 355 -39.22 23.64 -6.68
CA LYS A 355 -38.45 24.48 -7.62
C LYS A 355 -39.27 25.60 -8.28
N ASP A 356 -40.55 25.38 -8.51
CA ASP A 356 -41.47 26.33 -9.18
C ASP A 356 -42.31 27.10 -8.18
N SER A 357 -42.00 27.08 -6.90
CA SER A 357 -42.70 27.82 -5.85
C SER A 357 -42.39 29.30 -5.88
N THR A 358 -43.37 30.14 -5.58
CA THR A 358 -43.19 31.58 -5.36
C THR A 358 -42.90 31.93 -3.90
N ALA A 359 -42.87 30.95 -3.00
CA ALA A 359 -42.54 31.15 -1.60
C ALA A 359 -41.02 31.34 -1.40
N GLU A 360 -40.65 32.19 -0.47
CA GLU A 360 -39.25 32.37 -0.10
C GLU A 360 -38.71 31.14 0.65
N PRO A 361 -37.51 30.64 0.29
CA PRO A 361 -36.88 29.54 1.01
C PRO A 361 -36.48 29.92 2.44
N GLU A 362 -36.67 28.98 3.39
CA GLU A 362 -36.34 29.23 4.81
C GLU A 362 -35.22 28.34 5.35
N TRP A 363 -34.97 27.21 4.71
CA TRP A 363 -34.04 26.20 5.25
C TRP A 363 -32.58 26.65 5.23
N VAL A 364 -31.90 26.35 6.34
CA VAL A 364 -30.43 26.41 6.48
C VAL A 364 -29.90 24.99 6.39
N VAL A 365 -29.04 24.75 5.41
CA VAL A 365 -28.55 23.42 5.05
C VAL A 365 -27.04 23.32 5.27
N ALA A 366 -26.60 22.22 5.87
CA ALA A 366 -25.20 21.81 5.89
C ALA A 366 -25.01 20.62 4.92
N ASP A 367 -24.18 20.81 3.91
CA ASP A 367 -23.72 19.76 3.00
C ASP A 367 -22.34 19.28 3.48
N VAL A 368 -22.31 18.15 4.16
CA VAL A 368 -21.09 17.61 4.78
C VAL A 368 -20.43 16.57 3.86
N GLY A 369 -19.21 16.88 3.41
CA GLY A 369 -18.53 16.23 2.30
C GLY A 369 -19.05 16.73 0.96
N CYS A 370 -19.09 18.05 0.78
CA CYS A 370 -19.73 18.68 -0.38
C CYS A 370 -19.02 18.43 -1.72
N GLY A 371 -17.75 17.95 -1.68
CA GLY A 371 -16.96 17.62 -2.87
C GLY A 371 -16.87 18.82 -3.83
N THR A 372 -17.25 18.62 -5.10
CA THR A 372 -17.30 19.65 -6.14
C THR A 372 -18.62 20.44 -6.19
N GLY A 373 -19.49 20.28 -5.18
CA GLY A 373 -20.72 21.06 -5.04
C GLY A 373 -21.96 20.49 -5.73
N LEU A 374 -22.01 19.20 -6.04
CA LEU A 374 -23.15 18.57 -6.72
C LEU A 374 -24.49 18.74 -5.96
N CYS A 375 -24.50 18.53 -4.64
CA CYS A 375 -25.71 18.72 -3.83
C CYS A 375 -26.13 20.21 -3.79
N GLY A 376 -25.17 21.12 -3.62
CA GLY A 376 -25.45 22.55 -3.58
C GLY A 376 -26.12 23.07 -4.85
N ARG A 377 -25.63 22.68 -6.03
CA ARG A 377 -26.26 23.00 -7.32
C ARG A 377 -27.72 22.56 -7.40
N LEU A 378 -28.00 21.36 -6.88
CA LEU A 378 -29.36 20.81 -6.91
C LEU A 378 -30.28 21.44 -5.86
N LEU A 379 -29.74 21.88 -4.73
CA LEU A 379 -30.52 22.43 -3.62
C LEU A 379 -30.71 23.94 -3.68
N ARG A 380 -29.88 24.68 -4.41
CA ARG A 380 -29.81 26.15 -4.35
C ARG A 380 -31.16 26.88 -4.47
N SER A 381 -32.03 26.39 -5.35
CA SER A 381 -33.36 26.96 -5.54
C SER A 381 -34.39 26.60 -4.49
N HIS A 382 -34.07 25.67 -3.59
CA HIS A 382 -35.00 25.09 -2.60
C HIS A 382 -34.76 25.60 -1.19
N VAL A 383 -33.59 26.23 -0.94
CA VAL A 383 -33.12 26.55 0.41
C VAL A 383 -32.58 27.98 0.51
N LYS A 384 -32.65 28.57 1.69
CA LYS A 384 -32.23 29.95 1.98
C LYS A 384 -30.72 30.07 2.04
N HIS A 385 -30.07 29.15 2.75
CA HIS A 385 -28.64 29.20 3.07
C HIS A 385 -28.01 27.84 3.01
N ILE A 386 -26.87 27.72 2.33
CA ILE A 386 -26.13 26.46 2.20
C ILE A 386 -24.69 26.64 2.69
N ILE A 387 -24.30 25.81 3.65
CA ILE A 387 -22.94 25.70 4.16
C ILE A 387 -22.33 24.42 3.58
N GLY A 388 -21.28 24.53 2.80
CA GLY A 388 -20.53 23.40 2.27
C GLY A 388 -19.29 23.11 3.10
N VAL A 389 -19.08 21.86 3.41
CA VAL A 389 -17.95 21.38 4.21
C VAL A 389 -17.27 20.22 3.51
N ASP A 390 -15.97 20.31 3.34
CA ASP A 390 -15.15 19.20 2.86
C ASP A 390 -13.78 19.22 3.54
N ILE A 391 -13.15 18.06 3.64
CA ILE A 391 -11.82 17.93 4.23
C ILE A 391 -10.72 18.27 3.20
N SER A 392 -11.00 18.17 1.90
CA SER A 392 -10.10 18.47 0.80
C SER A 392 -10.11 19.97 0.46
N PRO A 393 -8.98 20.69 0.61
CA PRO A 393 -8.87 22.09 0.18
C PRO A 393 -9.17 22.26 -1.31
N LEU A 394 -8.73 21.33 -2.17
CA LEU A 394 -8.92 21.43 -3.62
C LEU A 394 -10.38 21.19 -4.01
N MET A 395 -11.14 20.35 -3.31
CA MET A 395 -12.58 20.22 -3.49
C MET A 395 -13.30 21.52 -3.12
N ILE A 396 -12.95 22.14 -1.99
CA ILE A 396 -13.52 23.44 -1.57
C ILE A 396 -13.20 24.54 -2.57
N GLU A 397 -12.01 24.55 -3.18
CA GLU A 397 -11.66 25.51 -4.23
C GLU A 397 -12.56 25.34 -5.47
N LYS A 398 -12.78 24.11 -5.93
CA LYS A 398 -13.69 23.78 -7.04
C LYS A 398 -15.12 24.23 -6.74
N THR A 399 -15.62 23.90 -5.57
CA THR A 399 -16.96 24.26 -5.11
C THR A 399 -17.14 25.78 -5.01
N ARG A 400 -16.11 26.51 -4.57
CA ARG A 400 -16.10 27.97 -4.52
C ARG A 400 -16.22 28.60 -5.92
N ALA A 401 -15.52 28.04 -6.89
CA ALA A 401 -15.58 28.49 -8.27
C ALA A 401 -16.96 28.27 -8.92
N GLU A 402 -17.68 27.25 -8.44
CA GLU A 402 -19.02 26.87 -8.91
C GLU A 402 -20.12 27.85 -8.41
N GLY A 403 -20.01 28.35 -7.16
CA GLY A 403 -20.79 29.48 -6.65
C GLY A 403 -22.18 29.17 -6.08
N SER A 404 -22.52 27.90 -5.79
CA SER A 404 -23.84 27.52 -5.25
C SER A 404 -23.97 27.59 -3.72
N TYR A 405 -22.89 27.89 -3.00
CA TYR A 405 -22.85 27.91 -1.54
C TYR A 405 -22.68 29.31 -0.99
N ASP A 406 -23.31 29.58 0.15
CA ASP A 406 -23.16 30.85 0.87
C ASP A 406 -21.91 30.84 1.74
N GLU A 407 -21.57 29.68 2.32
CA GLU A 407 -20.37 29.47 3.13
C GLU A 407 -19.66 28.19 2.71
N LEU A 408 -18.32 28.20 2.75
CA LEU A 408 -17.48 27.04 2.48
C LEU A 408 -16.37 26.92 3.51
N GLN A 409 -16.24 25.74 4.11
CA GLN A 409 -15.25 25.46 5.16
C GLN A 409 -14.43 24.22 4.81
N THR A 410 -13.09 24.34 4.94
CA THR A 410 -12.16 23.18 4.84
C THR A 410 -11.95 22.63 6.24
N VAL A 411 -12.77 21.65 6.63
CA VAL A 411 -12.74 21.06 7.98
C VAL A 411 -13.39 19.67 7.96
N ASP A 412 -13.02 18.81 8.91
CA ASP A 412 -13.67 17.51 9.10
C ASP A 412 -15.09 17.68 9.69
N ILE A 413 -15.97 16.71 9.43
CA ILE A 413 -17.40 16.72 9.76
C ILE A 413 -17.65 16.90 11.25
N VAL A 414 -16.93 16.18 12.11
CA VAL A 414 -17.14 16.22 13.57
C VAL A 414 -16.77 17.59 14.15
N PRO A 415 -15.59 18.16 13.90
CA PRO A 415 -15.28 19.55 14.31
C PRO A 415 -16.24 20.59 13.76
N PHE A 416 -16.68 20.44 12.51
CA PHE A 416 -17.68 21.34 11.92
C PHE A 416 -18.98 21.29 12.71
N LEU A 417 -19.56 20.10 12.91
CA LEU A 417 -20.80 19.95 13.66
C LEU A 417 -20.66 20.45 15.11
N GLU A 418 -19.51 20.26 15.75
CA GLU A 418 -19.25 20.80 17.08
C GLU A 418 -19.29 22.34 17.11
N SER A 419 -18.83 22.98 16.05
CA SER A 419 -18.80 24.44 15.93
C SER A 419 -20.16 25.10 15.65
N CYS A 420 -21.11 24.35 15.07
CA CYS A 420 -22.45 24.85 14.79
C CYS A 420 -23.20 25.19 16.10
N ALA A 421 -24.06 26.20 16.07
CA ALA A 421 -25.00 26.46 17.15
C ALA A 421 -26.04 25.31 17.26
N ASP A 422 -26.53 25.05 18.47
CA ASP A 422 -27.59 24.05 18.65
C ASP A 422 -28.88 24.53 17.96
N GLU A 423 -29.65 23.61 17.36
CA GLU A 423 -30.90 23.87 16.63
C GLU A 423 -30.80 24.91 15.49
N SER A 424 -29.63 25.05 14.84
CA SER A 424 -29.40 26.03 13.81
C SER A 424 -29.63 25.53 12.38
N LEU A 425 -29.67 24.20 12.18
CA LEU A 425 -29.79 23.58 10.87
C LEU A 425 -31.17 22.96 10.65
N ASP A 426 -31.70 23.09 9.44
CA ASP A 426 -32.94 22.44 8.98
C ASP A 426 -32.65 21.10 8.30
N LEU A 427 -31.51 21.01 7.60
CA LEU A 427 -31.06 19.78 6.93
C LEU A 427 -29.55 19.60 7.06
N ILE A 428 -29.13 18.38 7.36
CA ILE A 428 -27.76 17.90 7.11
C ILE A 428 -27.85 16.90 5.96
N ILE A 429 -27.19 17.21 4.84
CA ILE A 429 -27.11 16.31 3.69
C ILE A 429 -25.68 15.77 3.52
N SER A 430 -25.57 14.50 3.11
CA SER A 430 -24.28 13.83 2.95
C SER A 430 -24.37 12.75 1.85
N ALA A 431 -23.76 13.01 0.72
CA ALA A 431 -23.79 12.12 -0.43
C ALA A 431 -22.47 11.34 -0.58
N ASP A 432 -22.51 10.04 -0.30
CA ASP A 432 -21.39 9.09 -0.43
C ASP A 432 -20.15 9.42 0.44
N VAL A 433 -20.39 9.87 1.67
CA VAL A 433 -19.35 10.29 2.63
C VAL A 433 -19.09 9.23 3.70
N TRP A 434 -20.14 8.57 4.19
CA TRP A 434 -20.01 7.60 5.27
C TRP A 434 -19.18 6.37 4.89
N ILE A 435 -18.86 6.21 3.63
CA ILE A 435 -17.89 5.21 3.17
C ILE A 435 -16.47 5.45 3.71
N TYR A 436 -16.19 6.60 4.31
CA TYR A 436 -14.94 6.93 5.02
C TYR A 436 -15.09 6.99 6.53
N VAL A 437 -16.32 6.83 7.06
CA VAL A 437 -16.64 6.87 8.47
C VAL A 437 -17.43 5.63 8.87
N GLY A 438 -16.79 4.68 9.55
CA GLY A 438 -17.45 3.44 10.01
C GLY A 438 -18.36 3.69 11.21
N ALA A 439 -17.84 4.27 12.28
CA ALA A 439 -18.58 4.55 13.52
C ALA A 439 -19.32 5.89 13.41
N LEU A 440 -20.64 5.85 13.28
CA LEU A 440 -21.50 7.02 13.08
C LEU A 440 -22.15 7.57 14.36
N GLU A 441 -21.92 6.98 15.54
CA GLU A 441 -22.53 7.36 16.81
C GLU A 441 -22.35 8.86 17.11
N ARG A 442 -21.12 9.38 16.95
CA ARG A 442 -20.82 10.79 17.22
C ARG A 442 -21.49 11.73 16.23
N VAL A 443 -21.57 11.33 14.97
CA VAL A 443 -22.26 12.11 13.93
C VAL A 443 -23.75 12.20 14.25
N PHE A 444 -24.42 11.10 14.60
CA PHE A 444 -25.84 11.10 14.95
C PHE A 444 -26.11 11.92 16.23
N GLU A 445 -25.26 11.78 17.26
CA GLU A 445 -25.33 12.58 18.47
C GLU A 445 -25.28 14.08 18.19
N LEU A 446 -24.28 14.52 17.41
CA LEU A 446 -24.12 15.93 17.06
C LEU A 446 -25.26 16.41 16.17
N SER A 447 -25.64 15.64 15.17
CA SER A 447 -26.76 15.98 14.27
C SER A 447 -28.05 16.20 15.05
N LYS A 448 -28.34 15.35 16.08
CA LYS A 448 -29.49 15.54 16.97
C LYS A 448 -29.49 16.89 17.67
N ARG A 449 -28.33 17.38 18.07
CA ARG A 449 -28.20 18.68 18.77
C ARG A 449 -28.26 19.86 17.83
N LYS A 450 -27.71 19.73 16.61
CA LYS A 450 -27.54 20.85 15.68
C LYS A 450 -28.75 21.08 14.78
N LEU A 451 -29.53 20.04 14.56
CA LEU A 451 -30.79 20.11 13.83
C LEU A 451 -31.89 20.73 14.68
N ARG A 452 -32.80 21.50 14.05
CA ARG A 452 -33.99 22.07 14.70
C ARG A 452 -34.85 20.98 15.31
N ALA A 453 -35.23 21.19 16.55
CA ALA A 453 -36.08 20.24 17.27
C ALA A 453 -37.38 19.94 16.52
N SER A 454 -37.71 18.66 16.39
CA SER A 454 -38.93 18.14 15.77
C SER A 454 -39.14 18.41 14.26
N THR A 455 -38.28 19.21 13.63
CA THR A 455 -38.42 19.57 12.21
C THR A 455 -37.17 19.29 11.38
N GLY A 456 -36.00 19.14 12.02
CA GLY A 456 -34.74 18.96 11.34
C GLY A 456 -34.59 17.58 10.68
N TRP A 457 -33.87 17.53 9.58
CA TRP A 457 -33.68 16.35 8.73
C TRP A 457 -32.22 15.99 8.53
N MET A 458 -31.95 14.68 8.39
CA MET A 458 -30.73 14.18 7.77
C MET A 458 -31.07 13.43 6.48
N ALA A 459 -30.33 13.70 5.42
CA ALA A 459 -30.42 13.00 4.14
C ALA A 459 -29.03 12.46 3.78
N PHE A 460 -28.87 11.15 3.65
CA PHE A 460 -27.56 10.56 3.42
C PHE A 460 -27.61 9.21 2.72
N SER A 461 -26.45 8.75 2.22
CA SER A 461 -26.25 7.42 1.64
C SER A 461 -25.25 6.60 2.41
N ILE A 462 -25.37 5.28 2.28
CA ILE A 462 -24.40 4.29 2.73
C ILE A 462 -24.11 3.29 1.62
N GLU A 463 -22.92 2.66 1.62
CA GLU A 463 -22.74 1.35 1.00
C GLU A 463 -23.30 0.27 1.94
N LEU A 464 -24.03 -0.69 1.37
CA LEU A 464 -24.65 -1.75 2.16
C LEU A 464 -23.63 -2.83 2.52
N LEU A 465 -23.64 -3.20 3.79
CA LEU A 465 -22.96 -4.39 4.28
C LEU A 465 -23.65 -5.63 3.71
N PRO A 466 -22.93 -6.54 3.01
CA PRO A 466 -23.52 -7.76 2.49
C PRO A 466 -24.11 -8.64 3.62
N PRO A 467 -25.25 -9.30 3.39
CA PRO A 467 -25.82 -10.23 4.35
C PRO A 467 -24.84 -11.35 4.74
N GLY A 468 -24.73 -11.64 6.05
CA GLY A 468 -23.84 -12.69 6.55
C GLY A 468 -22.36 -12.32 6.61
N ALA A 469 -22.02 -11.05 6.46
CA ALA A 469 -20.67 -10.58 6.74
C ALA A 469 -20.32 -10.79 8.23
N VAL A 470 -19.07 -11.16 8.53
CA VAL A 470 -18.61 -11.57 9.87
C VAL A 470 -18.81 -10.49 10.95
N ASP A 471 -19.00 -9.24 10.57
CA ASP A 471 -19.07 -8.07 11.44
C ASP A 471 -20.49 -7.55 11.71
N ASP A 472 -21.54 -8.36 11.51
CA ASP A 472 -22.93 -7.97 11.76
C ASP A 472 -23.17 -7.44 13.17
N ALA A 473 -22.41 -7.90 14.17
CA ALA A 473 -22.55 -7.46 15.55
C ALA A 473 -22.12 -5.99 15.78
N VAL A 474 -21.19 -5.48 14.97
CA VAL A 474 -20.69 -4.08 15.05
C VAL A 474 -21.53 -3.16 14.16
N GLY A 475 -22.12 -3.71 13.10
CA GLY A 475 -23.00 -3.01 12.17
C GLY A 475 -22.30 -2.25 11.06
N PHE A 476 -20.96 -2.26 10.99
CA PHE A 476 -20.17 -1.72 9.89
C PHE A 476 -18.85 -2.47 9.74
N ARG A 477 -18.24 -2.39 8.55
CA ARG A 477 -16.89 -2.91 8.30
C ARG A 477 -16.14 -2.04 7.31
N LEU A 478 -14.81 -2.09 7.37
CA LEU A 478 -13.94 -1.61 6.30
C LEU A 478 -13.76 -2.74 5.28
N ALA A 479 -14.32 -2.55 4.08
CA ALA A 479 -14.27 -3.54 3.01
C ALA A 479 -12.89 -3.58 2.31
N PRO A 480 -12.56 -4.65 1.55
CA PRO A 480 -11.33 -4.73 0.75
C PRO A 480 -11.14 -3.57 -0.25
N SER A 481 -12.24 -2.91 -0.65
CA SER A 481 -12.22 -1.68 -1.47
C SER A 481 -11.56 -0.49 -0.75
N GLY A 482 -11.37 -0.55 0.57
CA GLY A 482 -10.92 0.57 1.39
C GLY A 482 -12.06 1.50 1.84
N ARG A 483 -13.32 1.06 1.68
CA ARG A 483 -14.50 1.84 2.06
C ARG A 483 -15.30 1.14 3.14
N PHE A 484 -15.94 1.92 4.01
CA PHE A 484 -16.85 1.38 5.02
C PHE A 484 -18.20 1.02 4.41
N GLN A 485 -18.72 -0.12 4.81
CA GLN A 485 -20.06 -0.60 4.53
C GLN A 485 -20.84 -0.67 5.85
N HIS A 486 -22.15 -0.33 5.82
CA HIS A 486 -22.99 -0.29 7.01
C HIS A 486 -24.22 -1.18 6.83
N SER A 487 -24.65 -1.82 7.93
CA SER A 487 -25.90 -2.58 7.95
C SER A 487 -27.11 -1.65 8.12
N HIS A 488 -28.26 -2.10 7.63
CA HIS A 488 -29.53 -1.40 7.86
C HIS A 488 -29.86 -1.30 9.34
N GLU A 489 -29.65 -2.38 10.06
CA GLU A 489 -29.91 -2.52 11.50
C GLU A 489 -29.09 -1.51 12.31
N TYR A 490 -27.84 -1.30 11.96
CA TYR A 490 -26.98 -0.30 12.60
C TYR A 490 -27.53 1.12 12.41
N ILE A 491 -27.89 1.51 11.18
CA ILE A 491 -28.45 2.84 10.90
C ILE A 491 -29.78 3.05 11.62
N THR A 492 -30.70 2.08 11.59
CA THR A 492 -31.99 2.18 12.26
C THR A 492 -31.87 2.19 13.79
N SER A 493 -30.92 1.44 14.34
CA SER A 493 -30.58 1.45 15.74
C SER A 493 -30.08 2.83 16.19
N LEU A 494 -29.16 3.43 15.43
CA LEU A 494 -28.68 4.80 15.70
C LEU A 494 -29.81 5.81 15.59
N ALA A 495 -30.64 5.74 14.54
CA ALA A 495 -31.79 6.63 14.38
C ALA A 495 -32.72 6.55 15.59
N SER A 496 -33.11 5.35 16.00
CA SER A 496 -33.96 5.13 17.19
C SER A 496 -33.29 5.65 18.47
N ARG A 497 -32.04 5.34 18.71
CA ARG A 497 -31.28 5.76 19.91
C ARG A 497 -31.22 7.26 20.04
N TRP A 498 -31.05 7.99 18.94
CA TRP A 498 -30.93 9.45 18.97
C TRP A 498 -32.26 10.18 18.67
N GLY A 499 -33.39 9.44 18.65
CA GLY A 499 -34.72 10.02 18.50
C GLY A 499 -34.97 10.57 17.08
N PHE A 500 -34.53 9.86 16.05
CA PHE A 500 -34.92 10.10 14.69
C PHE A 500 -35.91 9.05 14.19
N ILE A 501 -36.80 9.44 13.30
CA ILE A 501 -37.76 8.59 12.60
C ILE A 501 -37.27 8.44 11.17
N VAL A 502 -37.17 7.22 10.68
CA VAL A 502 -36.84 6.92 9.27
C VAL A 502 -38.09 7.17 8.43
N ALA A 503 -38.09 8.26 7.65
CA ALA A 503 -39.19 8.63 6.78
C ALA A 503 -39.05 8.03 5.38
N VAL A 504 -37.82 7.93 4.87
CA VAL A 504 -37.51 7.30 3.58
C VAL A 504 -36.28 6.41 3.75
N GLN A 505 -36.35 5.22 3.19
CA GLN A 505 -35.24 4.33 2.91
C GLN A 505 -35.43 3.75 1.52
N GLN A 506 -34.41 3.81 0.68
CA GLN A 506 -34.50 3.34 -0.69
C GLN A 506 -33.17 2.72 -1.13
N ASP A 507 -33.23 1.50 -1.65
CA ASP A 507 -32.07 0.83 -2.23
C ASP A 507 -31.69 1.51 -3.54
N VAL A 508 -30.39 1.73 -3.71
CA VAL A 508 -29.81 2.41 -4.87
C VAL A 508 -28.51 1.74 -5.28
N SER A 509 -28.10 1.96 -6.52
CA SER A 509 -26.69 1.82 -6.89
C SER A 509 -26.00 3.14 -6.57
N VAL A 510 -24.99 3.13 -5.68
CA VAL A 510 -24.26 4.36 -5.36
C VAL A 510 -23.34 4.76 -6.51
N ARG A 511 -22.73 3.78 -7.19
CA ARG A 511 -21.91 3.91 -8.39
C ARG A 511 -21.63 2.53 -8.99
N LYS A 512 -20.94 2.47 -10.12
CA LYS A 512 -20.38 1.23 -10.67
C LYS A 512 -18.88 1.14 -10.36
N GLU A 513 -18.40 -0.08 -10.08
CA GLU A 513 -16.98 -0.42 -10.01
C GLU A 513 -16.71 -1.64 -10.88
N SER A 514 -15.72 -1.59 -11.75
CA SER A 514 -15.43 -2.66 -12.73
C SER A 514 -16.66 -3.10 -13.54
N GLY A 515 -17.57 -2.18 -13.83
CA GLY A 515 -18.82 -2.42 -14.56
C GLY A 515 -20.00 -2.91 -13.69
N GLU A 516 -19.77 -3.33 -12.44
CA GLU A 516 -20.79 -3.84 -11.53
C GLU A 516 -21.36 -2.74 -10.62
N PRO A 517 -22.69 -2.71 -10.37
CA PRO A 517 -23.29 -1.74 -9.46
C PRO A 517 -22.93 -2.03 -8.01
N ILE A 518 -22.49 -1.00 -7.28
CA ILE A 518 -22.25 -1.10 -5.83
C ILE A 518 -23.57 -0.88 -5.09
N PRO A 519 -24.05 -1.89 -4.34
CA PRO A 519 -25.28 -1.78 -3.57
C PRO A 519 -25.17 -0.74 -2.45
N GLY A 520 -26.12 0.16 -2.39
CA GLY A 520 -26.21 1.15 -1.33
C GLY A 520 -27.66 1.45 -0.98
N ARG A 521 -27.83 2.33 -0.02
CA ARG A 521 -29.15 2.79 0.42
C ARG A 521 -29.10 4.27 0.79
N ILE A 522 -30.12 5.00 0.37
CA ILE A 522 -30.34 6.37 0.83
C ILE A 522 -31.36 6.37 1.98
N TYR A 523 -31.16 7.32 2.90
CA TYR A 523 -32.05 7.56 4.02
C TYR A 523 -32.42 9.03 4.11
N LEU A 524 -33.71 9.30 4.40
CA LEU A 524 -34.19 10.56 4.94
C LEU A 524 -34.75 10.26 6.33
N ILE A 525 -34.12 10.84 7.35
CA ILE A 525 -34.56 10.68 8.74
C ILE A 525 -34.91 12.04 9.33
N GLN A 526 -35.97 12.10 10.12
CA GLN A 526 -36.47 13.33 10.75
C GLN A 526 -36.32 13.22 12.26
N GLN A 527 -35.98 14.34 12.90
CA GLN A 527 -36.04 14.45 14.35
C GLN A 527 -37.44 14.19 14.87
N ALA A 528 -37.60 13.20 15.77
CA ALA A 528 -38.90 12.91 16.36
C ALA A 528 -39.44 14.10 17.17
N LYS A 529 -40.75 14.31 17.13
CA LYS A 529 -41.42 15.24 18.04
C LYS A 529 -41.30 14.68 19.47
N ILE A 530 -40.75 15.47 20.35
CA ILE A 530 -40.67 15.15 21.80
C ILE A 530 -42.05 15.29 22.40
#